data_e7a331edae95b0bfc0766637521de79b
#
_entry.id   e7a331edae95b0bfc0766637521de79b
#
_cell.length_a   1.000
_cell.length_b   1.000
_cell.length_c   1.000
_cell.angle_alpha   90.00
_cell.angle_beta   90.00
_cell.angle_gamma   90.00
#
_symmetry.space_group_name_H-M   'P 1'
#
loop_
_entity.id
_entity.type
_entity.pdbx_description
1 polymer ?
#
loop_
_entity_poly.entity_id
_entity_poly.type
_entity_poly.pdbx_seq_one_letter_code
_entity_poly.pdbx_strand_id
1 'polypeptide(L)'
;MNELAEKYKTEGLFPEGNILQISDKSEIVSDQICFLAQDSTFYLPEMALSDEQMLELIDFYAKRDYSVTAQGQKDAEEAENSVDVTEILQEEAVEKASDLLSRLYGIDADTLAIETEHDQTLDENGETFTTNRISYRDETAGISYLVSVDLQNGEIKTISAEKDAGSNYSKEIAENAAQYQNFYSEAEKMANAYMGENTIWTAKEMEYMRDEDHMLGTGIVNYIFETDTNSCVISYSCAQQHFYQVRYFTKDELDSYLADEKEQGAKRSLERVILDVK
;
A
#
# COMPACT_ATOMS: atom_id res chain seq x y z
N MET A 1 5.21 6.39 -30.42
CA MET A 1 4.23 6.21 -29.36
C MET A 1 3.60 7.54 -28.91
N ASN A 2 4.35 8.56 -28.46
CA ASN A 2 3.76 9.85 -28.01
C ASN A 2 2.94 10.57 -29.08
N GLU A 3 3.40 10.57 -30.36
CA GLU A 3 2.67 11.20 -31.47
C GLU A 3 1.36 10.45 -31.81
N LEU A 4 1.36 9.12 -31.72
CA LEU A 4 0.16 8.30 -31.91
C LEU A 4 -0.84 8.50 -30.78
N ALA A 5 -0.37 8.59 -29.55
CA ALA A 5 -1.23 8.87 -28.39
C ALA A 5 -1.89 10.25 -28.48
N GLU A 6 -1.18 11.25 -29.02
CA GLU A 6 -1.75 12.58 -29.27
C GLU A 6 -2.84 12.52 -30.34
N LYS A 7 -2.57 11.85 -31.48
CA LYS A 7 -3.55 11.68 -32.55
C LYS A 7 -4.77 10.85 -32.10
N TYR A 8 -4.56 9.83 -31.26
CA TYR A 8 -5.65 9.07 -30.66
C TYR A 8 -6.62 10.00 -29.89
N LYS A 9 -6.05 10.91 -29.05
CA LYS A 9 -6.85 11.80 -28.20
C LYS A 9 -7.49 12.96 -28.98
N THR A 10 -6.78 13.56 -29.93
CA THR A 10 -7.20 14.83 -30.58
C THR A 10 -7.87 14.62 -31.93
N GLU A 11 -7.50 13.60 -32.67
CA GLU A 11 -7.98 13.35 -34.04
C GLU A 11 -8.91 12.14 -34.12
N GLY A 12 -9.08 11.37 -33.02
CA GLY A 12 -9.89 10.15 -33.02
C GLY A 12 -9.28 9.02 -33.84
N LEU A 13 -7.94 8.94 -33.88
CA LEU A 13 -7.23 7.86 -34.57
C LEU A 13 -7.30 6.58 -33.73
N PHE A 14 -8.27 5.71 -34.00
CA PHE A 14 -8.45 4.44 -33.30
C PHE A 14 -7.84 3.27 -34.09
N PRO A 15 -7.39 2.19 -33.37
CA PRO A 15 -6.93 0.99 -34.05
C PRO A 15 -8.09 0.27 -34.78
N GLU A 16 -7.76 -0.44 -35.88
CA GLU A 16 -8.69 -1.32 -36.57
C GLU A 16 -8.82 -2.68 -35.88
N GLY A 17 -7.75 -3.11 -35.17
CA GLY A 17 -7.67 -4.35 -34.43
C GLY A 17 -7.91 -4.19 -32.91
N ASN A 18 -7.76 -5.30 -32.20
CA ASN A 18 -7.79 -5.35 -30.75
C ASN A 18 -6.73 -6.31 -30.24
N ILE A 19 -6.21 -6.05 -29.05
CA ILE A 19 -5.31 -6.97 -28.34
C ILE A 19 -6.01 -8.30 -28.10
N LEU A 20 -5.34 -9.40 -28.47
CA LEU A 20 -5.86 -10.75 -28.28
C LEU A 20 -5.84 -11.10 -26.79
N GLN A 21 -6.99 -11.30 -26.19
CA GLN A 21 -7.10 -11.82 -24.83
C GLN A 21 -6.94 -13.33 -24.85
N ILE A 22 -6.01 -13.84 -24.03
CA ILE A 22 -5.72 -15.27 -23.90
C ILE A 22 -5.95 -15.74 -22.45
N SER A 23 -6.32 -17.01 -22.32
CA SER A 23 -6.53 -17.66 -21.02
C SER A 23 -5.33 -18.47 -20.57
N ASP A 24 -4.47 -18.88 -21.52
CA ASP A 24 -3.27 -19.69 -21.26
C ASP A 24 -2.12 -19.30 -22.21
N LYS A 25 -0.89 -19.50 -21.77
CA LYS A 25 0.34 -19.20 -22.54
C LYS A 25 0.46 -19.99 -23.84
N SER A 26 -0.21 -21.13 -23.96
CA SER A 26 -0.24 -21.92 -25.20
C SER A 26 -1.04 -21.26 -26.34
N GLU A 27 -1.84 -20.23 -26.02
CA GLU A 27 -2.64 -19.46 -27.00
C GLU A 27 -1.87 -18.24 -27.55
N ILE A 28 -0.61 -18.04 -27.14
CA ILE A 28 0.20 -16.92 -27.65
C ILE A 28 0.41 -17.02 -29.13
N VAL A 29 0.09 -15.93 -29.86
CA VAL A 29 0.32 -15.77 -31.28
C VAL A 29 1.51 -14.86 -31.51
N SER A 30 2.52 -15.33 -32.22
CA SER A 30 3.85 -14.72 -32.31
C SER A 30 3.91 -13.34 -32.98
N ASP A 31 2.91 -13.01 -33.82
CA ASP A 31 2.83 -11.77 -34.59
C ASP A 31 1.76 -10.79 -34.07
N GLN A 32 1.09 -11.12 -32.96
CA GLN A 32 0.06 -10.31 -32.33
C GLN A 32 0.42 -9.95 -30.89
N ILE A 33 -0.18 -8.87 -30.40
CA ILE A 33 -0.13 -8.56 -28.96
C ILE A 33 -1.17 -9.42 -28.25
N CYS A 34 -0.72 -10.24 -27.31
CA CYS A 34 -1.57 -11.06 -26.47
C CYS A 34 -1.59 -10.53 -25.04
N PHE A 35 -2.75 -10.56 -24.39
CA PHE A 35 -2.92 -10.18 -23.01
C PHE A 35 -3.47 -11.35 -22.19
N LEU A 36 -2.70 -11.82 -21.21
CA LEU A 36 -3.11 -12.85 -20.27
C LEU A 36 -3.72 -12.15 -19.02
N ALA A 37 -5.04 -12.21 -18.90
CA ALA A 37 -5.78 -11.48 -17.88
C ALA A 37 -5.43 -11.94 -16.45
N GLN A 38 -5.20 -13.23 -16.22
CA GLN A 38 -4.88 -13.80 -14.90
C GLN A 38 -3.61 -13.19 -14.26
N ASP A 39 -2.59 -12.93 -15.09
CA ASP A 39 -1.30 -12.41 -14.64
C ASP A 39 -1.14 -10.93 -14.99
N SER A 40 -2.14 -10.29 -15.59
CA SER A 40 -2.07 -8.92 -16.13
C SER A 40 -0.84 -8.68 -17.01
N THR A 41 -0.44 -9.70 -17.80
CA THR A 41 0.81 -9.72 -18.55
C THR A 41 0.59 -9.61 -20.04
N PHE A 42 1.33 -8.70 -20.70
CA PHE A 42 1.38 -8.61 -22.15
C PHE A 42 2.51 -9.48 -22.73
N TYR A 43 2.19 -10.20 -23.79
CA TYR A 43 3.14 -10.88 -24.65
C TYR A 43 3.22 -10.11 -25.97
N LEU A 44 4.38 -9.54 -26.23
CA LEU A 44 4.62 -8.73 -27.42
C LEU A 44 5.30 -9.55 -28.51
N PRO A 45 5.08 -9.22 -29.79
CA PRO A 45 5.85 -9.79 -30.90
C PRO A 45 7.35 -9.57 -30.71
N GLU A 46 8.17 -10.50 -31.21
CA GLU A 46 9.64 -10.36 -31.20
C GLU A 46 10.15 -9.20 -32.06
N MET A 47 9.36 -8.78 -33.04
CA MET A 47 9.67 -7.64 -33.92
C MET A 47 9.21 -6.31 -33.31
N ALA A 48 9.75 -5.20 -33.84
CA ALA A 48 9.27 -3.89 -33.46
C ALA A 48 7.76 -3.77 -33.76
N LEU A 49 7.01 -3.20 -32.80
CA LEU A 49 5.58 -3.01 -32.97
C LEU A 49 5.28 -2.04 -34.12
N SER A 50 4.27 -2.39 -34.92
CA SER A 50 3.72 -1.49 -35.93
C SER A 50 2.95 -0.34 -35.30
N ASP A 51 2.67 0.72 -36.08
CA ASP A 51 1.83 1.83 -35.63
C ASP A 51 0.44 1.35 -35.18
N GLU A 52 -0.13 0.37 -35.88
CA GLU A 52 -1.42 -0.24 -35.52
C GLU A 52 -1.35 -0.94 -34.16
N GLN A 53 -0.34 -1.78 -33.93
CA GLN A 53 -0.14 -2.45 -32.66
C GLN A 53 0.13 -1.48 -31.51
N MET A 54 0.81 -0.38 -31.77
CA MET A 54 0.97 0.70 -30.78
C MET A 54 -0.35 1.40 -30.46
N LEU A 55 -1.21 1.59 -31.47
CA LEU A 55 -2.56 2.13 -31.26
C LEU A 55 -3.45 1.16 -30.46
N GLU A 56 -3.35 -0.14 -30.71
CA GLU A 56 -4.04 -1.16 -29.91
C GLU A 56 -3.67 -1.08 -28.41
N LEU A 57 -2.38 -0.88 -28.09
CA LEU A 57 -1.95 -0.67 -26.70
C LEU A 57 -2.49 0.63 -26.11
N ILE A 58 -2.44 1.72 -26.87
CA ILE A 58 -2.96 3.02 -26.43
C ILE A 58 -4.46 2.92 -26.14
N ASP A 59 -5.22 2.29 -27.04
CA ASP A 59 -6.66 2.08 -26.89
C ASP A 59 -7.00 1.20 -25.69
N PHE A 60 -6.23 0.12 -25.49
CA PHE A 60 -6.40 -0.78 -24.34
C PHE A 60 -6.24 -0.02 -23.02
N TYR A 61 -5.16 0.76 -22.88
CA TYR A 61 -4.93 1.53 -21.66
C TYR A 61 -5.97 2.64 -21.49
N ALA A 62 -6.35 3.34 -22.56
CA ALA A 62 -7.38 4.37 -22.50
C ALA A 62 -8.75 3.81 -22.08
N LYS A 63 -9.14 2.64 -22.58
CA LYS A 63 -10.39 1.97 -22.17
C LYS A 63 -10.34 1.49 -20.73
N ARG A 64 -9.20 0.98 -20.28
CA ARG A 64 -8.99 0.57 -18.90
C ARG A 64 -9.10 1.77 -17.95
N ASP A 65 -8.39 2.85 -18.26
CA ASP A 65 -8.41 4.06 -17.44
C ASP A 65 -9.82 4.69 -17.42
N TYR A 66 -10.54 4.66 -18.57
CA TYR A 66 -11.92 5.11 -18.61
C TYR A 66 -12.86 4.22 -17.78
N SER A 67 -12.69 2.88 -17.86
CA SER A 67 -13.52 1.96 -17.07
C SER A 67 -13.30 2.11 -15.58
N VAL A 68 -12.05 2.29 -15.14
CA VAL A 68 -11.70 2.56 -13.74
C VAL A 68 -12.30 3.90 -13.29
N THR A 69 -12.16 4.96 -14.11
CA THR A 69 -12.71 6.28 -13.79
C THR A 69 -14.26 6.29 -13.80
N ALA A 70 -14.88 5.60 -14.78
CA ALA A 70 -16.34 5.50 -14.87
C ALA A 70 -16.92 4.64 -13.74
N GLN A 71 -16.22 3.60 -13.31
CA GLN A 71 -16.60 2.82 -12.15
C GLN A 71 -16.48 3.68 -10.88
N GLY A 72 -15.37 4.38 -10.68
CA GLY A 72 -15.20 5.29 -9.57
C GLY A 72 -16.25 6.43 -9.53
N GLN A 73 -16.68 6.95 -10.70
CA GLN A 73 -17.78 7.91 -10.77
C GLN A 73 -19.13 7.29 -10.42
N LYS A 74 -19.42 6.07 -10.89
CA LYS A 74 -20.63 5.33 -10.50
C LYS A 74 -20.65 5.02 -9.01
N ASP A 75 -19.54 4.57 -8.49
CA ASP A 75 -19.41 4.24 -7.07
C ASP A 75 -19.57 5.51 -6.21
N ALA A 76 -19.08 6.67 -6.69
CA ALA A 76 -19.32 7.98 -6.06
C ALA A 76 -20.79 8.42 -6.15
N GLU A 77 -21.46 8.25 -7.32
CA GLU A 77 -22.89 8.55 -7.47
C GLU A 77 -23.79 7.61 -6.65
N GLU A 78 -23.41 6.32 -6.52
CA GLU A 78 -24.11 5.37 -5.67
C GLU A 78 -23.87 5.66 -4.19
N ALA A 79 -22.67 6.12 -3.81
CA ALA A 79 -22.35 6.60 -2.47
C ALA A 79 -23.13 7.89 -2.13
N GLU A 80 -23.23 8.86 -3.05
CA GLU A 80 -24.06 10.05 -2.87
C GLU A 80 -25.56 9.72 -2.70
N ASN A 81 -26.05 8.66 -3.33
CA ASN A 81 -27.44 8.22 -3.21
C ASN A 81 -27.72 7.30 -2.02
N SER A 82 -26.69 6.76 -1.38
CA SER A 82 -26.75 6.00 -0.11
C SER A 82 -26.66 6.91 1.12
N VAL A 83 -26.99 8.13 0.94
CA VAL A 83 -26.96 9.32 1.76
C VAL A 83 -27.17 9.12 3.23
N ASP A 84 -26.70 9.48 4.17
CA ASP A 84 -26.80 9.72 5.61
C ASP A 84 -25.76 9.00 6.51
N VAL A 85 -25.39 7.77 6.20
CA VAL A 85 -24.47 7.02 7.06
C VAL A 85 -23.02 7.29 6.67
N THR A 86 -22.76 7.59 5.38
CA THR A 86 -21.41 7.74 4.83
C THR A 86 -20.78 9.10 5.16
N GLU A 87 -21.55 10.20 5.17
CA GLU A 87 -21.01 11.53 5.51
C GLU A 87 -20.65 11.64 6.99
N ILE A 88 -21.50 11.12 7.88
CA ILE A 88 -21.26 11.12 9.33
C ILE A 88 -20.03 10.24 9.64
N LEU A 89 -19.90 9.08 8.98
CA LEU A 89 -18.73 8.20 9.13
C LEU A 89 -17.45 8.83 8.56
N GLN A 90 -17.55 9.65 7.51
CA GLN A 90 -16.38 10.31 6.93
C GLN A 90 -15.82 11.39 7.87
N GLU A 91 -16.65 12.27 8.40
CA GLU A 91 -16.24 13.30 9.37
C GLU A 91 -15.64 12.63 10.63
N GLU A 92 -16.31 11.62 11.15
CA GLU A 92 -15.82 10.84 12.30
C GLU A 92 -14.49 10.12 11.98
N ALA A 93 -14.33 9.58 10.76
CA ALA A 93 -13.11 8.95 10.31
C ALA A 93 -11.94 9.95 10.25
N VAL A 94 -12.17 11.16 9.74
CA VAL A 94 -11.16 12.24 9.71
C VAL A 94 -10.79 12.66 11.14
N GLU A 95 -11.76 12.86 12.03
CA GLU A 95 -11.49 13.22 13.43
C GLU A 95 -10.64 12.15 14.14
N LYS A 96 -11.01 10.87 13.99
CA LYS A 96 -10.25 9.74 14.55
C LYS A 96 -8.83 9.66 13.98
N ALA A 97 -8.69 9.85 12.67
CA ALA A 97 -7.39 9.84 12.01
C ALA A 97 -6.50 11.00 12.47
N SER A 98 -7.04 12.22 12.57
CA SER A 98 -6.33 13.40 13.06
C SER A 98 -5.85 13.23 14.51
N ASP A 99 -6.73 12.74 15.40
CA ASP A 99 -6.40 12.47 16.79
C ASP A 99 -5.27 11.41 16.91
N LEU A 100 -5.38 10.33 16.13
CA LEU A 100 -4.39 9.27 16.17
C LEU A 100 -3.03 9.71 15.61
N LEU A 101 -3.01 10.47 14.49
CA LEU A 101 -1.78 11.06 13.96
C LEU A 101 -1.11 11.98 14.98
N SER A 102 -1.88 12.81 15.67
CA SER A 102 -1.37 13.69 16.71
C SER A 102 -0.70 12.90 17.85
N ARG A 103 -1.31 11.80 18.26
CA ARG A 103 -0.76 10.92 19.31
C ARG A 103 0.48 10.16 18.88
N LEU A 104 0.52 9.68 17.63
CA LEU A 104 1.62 8.86 17.13
C LEU A 104 2.85 9.68 16.74
N TYR A 105 2.66 10.82 16.11
CA TYR A 105 3.74 11.60 15.52
C TYR A 105 3.94 12.96 16.17
N GLY A 106 3.07 13.35 17.11
CA GLY A 106 3.16 14.62 17.83
C GLY A 106 2.89 15.84 16.94
N ILE A 107 2.13 15.67 15.86
CA ILE A 107 1.79 16.72 14.89
C ILE A 107 0.40 17.29 15.18
N ASP A 108 0.16 18.52 14.76
CA ASP A 108 -1.17 19.12 14.73
C ASP A 108 -1.81 18.85 13.36
N ALA A 109 -2.53 17.72 13.26
CA ALA A 109 -3.10 17.27 12.00
C ALA A 109 -4.14 18.24 11.43
N ASP A 110 -4.81 19.04 12.28
CA ASP A 110 -5.81 20.01 11.85
C ASP A 110 -5.20 21.20 11.06
N THR A 111 -3.88 21.35 11.13
CA THR A 111 -3.15 22.39 10.40
C THR A 111 -2.65 21.93 9.02
N LEU A 112 -2.81 20.66 8.72
CA LEU A 112 -2.34 20.05 7.47
C LEU A 112 -3.39 20.14 6.36
N ALA A 113 -2.93 20.08 5.12
CA ALA A 113 -3.84 19.88 3.98
C ALA A 113 -4.38 18.45 4.03
N ILE A 114 -5.71 18.30 3.91
CA ILE A 114 -6.40 17.01 4.02
C ILE A 114 -7.09 16.71 2.69
N GLU A 115 -6.85 15.51 2.17
CA GLU A 115 -7.57 14.93 1.03
C GLU A 115 -8.17 13.59 1.45
N THR A 116 -9.40 13.31 1.04
CA THR A 116 -10.08 12.04 1.34
C THR A 116 -10.46 11.33 0.06
N GLU A 117 -10.23 10.03 0.01
CA GLU A 117 -10.55 9.16 -1.11
C GLU A 117 -11.26 7.91 -0.59
N HIS A 118 -12.36 7.54 -1.25
CA HIS A 118 -13.07 6.30 -0.97
C HIS A 118 -12.51 5.19 -1.86
N ASP A 119 -12.17 4.07 -1.25
CA ASP A 119 -11.70 2.87 -1.94
C ASP A 119 -12.60 1.70 -1.57
N GLN A 120 -13.09 0.98 -2.57
CA GLN A 120 -13.88 -0.22 -2.38
C GLN A 120 -13.08 -1.44 -2.84
N THR A 121 -12.83 -2.35 -1.92
CA THR A 121 -12.15 -3.61 -2.22
C THR A 121 -13.05 -4.78 -1.88
N LEU A 122 -12.91 -5.88 -2.63
CA LEU A 122 -13.56 -7.15 -2.31
C LEU A 122 -12.57 -8.00 -1.51
N ASP A 123 -13.06 -8.62 -0.44
CA ASP A 123 -12.28 -9.62 0.28
C ASP A 123 -12.26 -10.97 -0.46
N GLU A 124 -11.55 -11.93 0.09
CA GLU A 124 -11.47 -13.30 -0.44
C GLU A 124 -12.83 -14.03 -0.51
N ASN A 125 -13.80 -13.58 0.27
CA ASN A 125 -15.16 -14.12 0.32
C ASN A 125 -16.12 -13.38 -0.63
N GLY A 126 -15.65 -12.32 -1.29
CA GLY A 126 -16.45 -11.46 -2.17
C GLY A 126 -17.31 -10.44 -1.41
N GLU A 127 -17.00 -10.17 -0.15
CA GLU A 127 -17.61 -9.09 0.62
C GLU A 127 -16.94 -7.75 0.27
N THR A 128 -17.74 -6.71 0.11
CA THR A 128 -17.24 -5.37 -0.23
C THR A 128 -16.79 -4.67 1.04
N PHE A 129 -15.51 -4.29 1.11
CA PHE A 129 -14.99 -3.39 2.12
C PHE A 129 -14.92 -1.97 1.56
N THR A 130 -15.48 -1.03 2.28
CA THR A 130 -15.31 0.39 1.97
C THR A 130 -14.31 0.99 2.93
N THR A 131 -13.20 1.46 2.39
CA THR A 131 -12.13 2.08 3.14
C THR A 131 -12.05 3.55 2.78
N ASN A 132 -11.98 4.42 3.78
CA ASN A 132 -11.64 5.81 3.57
C ASN A 132 -10.12 5.99 3.70
N ARG A 133 -9.47 6.48 2.65
CA ARG A 133 -8.06 6.86 2.64
C ARG A 133 -7.97 8.36 2.86
N ILE A 134 -7.38 8.75 3.98
CA ILE A 134 -7.22 10.14 4.39
C ILE A 134 -5.75 10.49 4.29
N SER A 135 -5.44 11.41 3.38
CA SER A 135 -4.08 11.90 3.15
C SER A 135 -3.91 13.25 3.83
N TYR A 136 -2.82 13.40 4.58
CA TYR A 136 -2.41 14.64 5.22
C TYR A 136 -1.03 15.04 4.67
N ARG A 137 -0.87 16.33 4.35
CA ARG A 137 0.39 16.82 3.82
C ARG A 137 1.01 17.88 4.72
N ASP A 138 2.19 17.59 5.27
CA ASP A 138 3.05 18.55 5.95
C ASP A 138 4.10 19.09 4.98
N GLU A 139 3.80 20.22 4.36
CA GLU A 139 4.70 20.90 3.42
C GLU A 139 6.00 21.38 4.10
N THR A 140 5.94 21.66 5.40
CA THR A 140 7.10 22.18 6.14
C THR A 140 8.09 21.06 6.45
N ALA A 141 7.62 19.93 6.87
CA ALA A 141 8.44 18.74 7.15
C ALA A 141 8.74 17.92 5.90
N GLY A 142 8.01 18.12 4.79
CA GLY A 142 8.08 17.29 3.58
C GLY A 142 7.63 15.84 3.87
N ILE A 143 6.56 15.68 4.64
CA ILE A 143 6.02 14.37 5.01
C ILE A 143 4.57 14.27 4.57
N SER A 144 4.23 13.15 3.93
CA SER A 144 2.85 12.76 3.65
C SER A 144 2.43 11.66 4.60
N TYR A 145 1.29 11.84 5.27
CA TYR A 145 0.67 10.82 6.09
C TYR A 145 -0.54 10.26 5.35
N LEU A 146 -0.70 8.95 5.37
CA LEU A 146 -1.86 8.27 4.81
C LEU A 146 -2.48 7.40 5.89
N VAL A 147 -3.77 7.61 6.16
CA VAL A 147 -4.54 6.84 7.13
C VAL A 147 -5.64 6.09 6.40
N SER A 148 -5.72 4.79 6.64
CA SER A 148 -6.77 3.93 6.08
C SER A 148 -7.75 3.55 7.19
N VAL A 149 -9.01 3.96 7.01
CA VAL A 149 -10.10 3.74 7.97
C VAL A 149 -11.14 2.83 7.35
N ASP A 150 -11.45 1.73 8.01
CA ASP A 150 -12.58 0.89 7.65
C ASP A 150 -13.89 1.59 8.00
N LEU A 151 -14.72 1.88 7.00
CA LEU A 151 -15.97 2.60 7.21
C LEU A 151 -17.09 1.74 7.81
N GLN A 152 -16.95 0.42 7.85
CA GLN A 152 -17.95 -0.46 8.47
C GLN A 152 -17.91 -0.37 9.99
N ASN A 153 -16.72 -0.23 10.57
CA ASN A 153 -16.52 -0.24 12.02
C ASN A 153 -15.74 0.97 12.56
N GLY A 154 -15.24 1.84 11.68
CA GLY A 154 -14.42 3.00 12.05
C GLY A 154 -13.04 2.64 12.56
N GLU A 155 -12.56 1.42 12.29
CA GLU A 155 -11.23 0.96 12.67
C GLU A 155 -10.16 1.54 11.73
N ILE A 156 -9.07 2.04 12.31
CA ILE A 156 -7.91 2.45 11.53
C ILE A 156 -7.04 1.21 11.34
N LYS A 157 -6.89 0.75 10.11
CA LYS A 157 -6.10 -0.46 9.80
C LYS A 157 -4.63 -0.14 9.54
N THR A 158 -4.36 0.98 8.91
CA THR A 158 -2.99 1.35 8.51
C THR A 158 -2.80 2.85 8.60
N ILE A 159 -1.62 3.23 9.09
CA ILE A 159 -1.10 4.59 9.01
C ILE A 159 0.27 4.51 8.38
N SER A 160 0.55 5.32 7.37
CA SER A 160 1.90 5.50 6.83
C SER A 160 2.33 6.96 6.89
N ALA A 161 3.64 7.17 7.01
CA ALA A 161 4.29 8.47 7.02
C ALA A 161 5.50 8.42 6.10
N GLU A 162 5.41 9.05 4.93
CA GLU A 162 6.44 9.03 3.90
C GLU A 162 7.11 10.38 3.76
N LYS A 163 8.44 10.40 3.80
CA LYS A 163 9.24 11.59 3.54
C LYS A 163 9.53 11.77 2.06
N ASP A 164 9.47 13.01 1.58
CA ASP A 164 9.80 13.37 0.19
C ASP A 164 11.27 13.16 -0.18
N ALA A 165 12.15 13.13 0.79
CA ALA A 165 13.57 12.98 0.56
C ALA A 165 13.90 11.61 -0.02
N GLY A 166 14.50 11.61 -1.19
CA GLY A 166 15.00 10.41 -1.86
C GLY A 166 15.78 9.52 -0.92
N SER A 167 15.51 8.24 -0.99
CA SER A 167 16.11 7.18 -0.19
C SER A 167 17.65 7.16 -0.37
N ASN A 168 18.36 7.81 0.50
CA ASN A 168 19.80 7.60 0.67
C ASN A 168 20.01 6.35 1.55
N TYR A 169 19.62 5.19 1.02
CA TYR A 169 19.93 3.92 1.65
C TYR A 169 21.46 3.75 1.64
N SER A 170 22.09 3.87 2.80
CA SER A 170 23.52 3.56 2.93
C SER A 170 23.69 2.13 3.43
N LYS A 171 24.63 1.39 2.81
CA LYS A 171 25.01 0.06 3.26
C LYS A 171 25.40 0.01 4.74
N GLU A 172 26.01 1.07 5.25
CA GLU A 172 26.46 1.17 6.64
C GLU A 172 25.31 1.14 7.66
N ILE A 173 24.11 1.64 7.27
CA ILE A 173 22.91 1.58 8.12
C ILE A 173 22.40 0.13 8.21
N ALA A 174 22.59 -0.66 7.16
CA ALA A 174 22.15 -2.05 7.07
C ALA A 174 23.00 -3.04 7.88
N GLU A 175 24.26 -2.72 8.13
CA GLU A 175 25.23 -3.66 8.75
C GLU A 175 24.99 -3.89 10.26
N ASN A 176 24.22 -3.05 10.92
CA ASN A 176 24.08 -3.12 12.37
C ASN A 176 22.61 -3.15 12.83
N ALA A 177 21.91 -4.24 12.47
CA ALA A 177 20.51 -4.42 12.90
C ALA A 177 20.34 -4.35 14.43
N ALA A 178 21.37 -4.69 15.21
CA ALA A 178 21.33 -4.61 16.67
C ALA A 178 21.12 -3.17 17.20
N GLN A 179 21.54 -2.13 16.46
CA GLN A 179 21.29 -0.73 16.86
C GLN A 179 19.81 -0.39 16.91
N TYR A 180 18.98 -1.07 16.09
CA TYR A 180 17.53 -0.81 16.01
C TYR A 180 16.77 -1.31 17.25
N GLN A 181 17.38 -2.13 18.10
CA GLN A 181 16.84 -2.43 19.42
C GLN A 181 16.69 -1.18 20.30
N ASN A 182 17.49 -0.16 20.06
CA ASN A 182 17.40 1.13 20.78
C ASN A 182 16.10 1.88 20.49
N PHE A 183 15.46 1.64 19.34
CA PHE A 183 14.18 2.24 18.96
C PHE A 183 12.96 1.49 19.51
N TYR A 184 13.19 0.35 20.15
CA TYR A 184 12.10 -0.47 20.66
C TYR A 184 11.19 0.28 21.63
N SER A 185 11.75 1.04 22.57
CA SER A 185 10.97 1.83 23.55
C SER A 185 10.11 2.91 22.88
N GLU A 186 10.52 3.43 21.74
CA GLU A 186 9.74 4.40 20.96
C GLU A 186 8.64 3.70 20.19
N ALA A 187 8.94 2.57 19.56
CA ALA A 187 7.94 1.72 18.92
C ALA A 187 6.85 1.27 19.90
N GLU A 188 7.23 0.87 21.13
CA GLU A 188 6.27 0.48 22.17
C GLU A 188 5.36 1.64 22.58
N LYS A 189 5.89 2.87 22.67
CA LYS A 189 5.06 4.06 22.91
C LYS A 189 4.06 4.30 21.80
N MET A 190 4.48 4.13 20.55
CA MET A 190 3.57 4.24 19.40
C MET A 190 2.50 3.14 19.42
N ALA A 191 2.87 1.90 19.71
CA ALA A 191 1.93 0.80 19.85
C ALA A 191 0.91 1.07 20.98
N ASN A 192 1.35 1.57 22.14
CA ASN A 192 0.48 1.97 23.22
C ASN A 192 -0.42 3.18 22.88
N ALA A 193 0.11 4.15 22.14
CA ALA A 193 -0.69 5.28 21.66
C ALA A 193 -1.77 4.83 20.67
N TYR A 194 -1.50 3.81 19.88
CA TYR A 194 -2.45 3.23 18.93
C TYR A 194 -3.50 2.35 19.64
N MET A 195 -3.06 1.36 20.40
CA MET A 195 -3.92 0.33 21.03
C MET A 195 -4.52 0.75 22.37
N GLY A 196 -3.96 1.78 23.01
CA GLY A 196 -4.33 2.25 24.34
C GLY A 196 -3.23 2.01 25.37
N GLU A 197 -3.03 2.98 26.28
CA GLU A 197 -1.93 3.00 27.27
C GLU A 197 -1.92 1.82 28.25
N ASN A 198 -3.07 1.16 28.44
CA ASN A 198 -3.22 0.04 29.38
C ASN A 198 -3.19 -1.33 28.66
N THR A 199 -2.74 -1.39 27.40
CA THR A 199 -2.68 -2.63 26.66
C THR A 199 -1.65 -3.59 27.28
N ILE A 200 -2.08 -4.84 27.51
CA ILE A 200 -1.21 -5.90 28.02
C ILE A 200 -0.68 -6.69 26.81
N TRP A 201 0.60 -6.56 26.57
CA TRP A 201 1.28 -7.28 25.51
C TRP A 201 1.62 -8.71 25.94
N THR A 202 1.22 -9.70 25.18
CA THR A 202 1.51 -11.13 25.39
C THR A 202 2.80 -11.56 24.66
N ALA A 203 3.13 -10.90 23.56
CA ALA A 203 4.41 -11.06 22.87
C ALA A 203 4.95 -9.70 22.39
N LYS A 204 6.28 -9.62 22.31
CA LYS A 204 7.02 -8.44 21.89
C LYS A 204 8.25 -8.87 21.12
N GLU A 205 8.25 -8.61 19.82
CA GLU A 205 9.30 -9.08 18.92
C GLU A 205 9.84 -7.92 18.07
N MET A 206 11.06 -8.08 17.60
CA MET A 206 11.65 -7.26 16.55
C MET A 206 12.00 -8.17 15.38
N GLU A 207 11.53 -7.82 14.19
CA GLU A 207 11.73 -8.58 12.97
C GLU A 207 12.43 -7.75 11.89
N TYR A 208 13.27 -8.41 11.12
CA TYR A 208 13.85 -7.85 9.90
C TYR A 208 14.28 -8.96 8.94
N MET A 209 14.46 -8.61 7.67
CA MET A 209 15.00 -9.50 6.64
C MET A 209 16.48 -9.22 6.45
N ARG A 210 17.33 -10.27 6.42
CA ARG A 210 18.76 -10.18 6.12
C ARG A 210 19.11 -10.92 4.84
N ASP A 211 20.11 -10.43 4.12
CA ASP A 211 20.70 -11.10 2.96
C ASP A 211 21.80 -12.09 3.35
N GLU A 212 22.45 -12.71 2.35
CA GLU A 212 23.53 -13.67 2.52
C GLU A 212 24.77 -13.08 3.22
N ASP A 213 24.97 -11.77 3.10
CA ASP A 213 26.06 -11.04 3.77
C ASP A 213 25.68 -10.59 5.19
N HIS A 214 24.54 -11.08 5.72
CA HIS A 214 23.95 -10.70 7.00
C HIS A 214 23.53 -9.22 7.12
N MET A 215 23.32 -8.58 5.96
CA MET A 215 22.88 -7.19 5.88
C MET A 215 21.35 -7.09 5.94
N LEU A 216 20.84 -5.93 6.32
CA LEU A 216 19.41 -5.65 6.31
C LEU A 216 18.89 -5.54 4.87
N GLY A 217 18.32 -6.64 4.35
CA GLY A 217 18.00 -6.77 2.94
C GLY A 217 16.85 -5.89 2.44
N THR A 218 15.89 -5.54 3.31
CA THR A 218 14.75 -4.68 2.95
C THR A 218 14.89 -3.23 3.39
N GLY A 219 15.83 -2.92 4.27
CA GLY A 219 15.95 -1.61 4.90
C GLY A 219 14.82 -1.26 5.88
N ILE A 220 14.05 -2.27 6.30
CA ILE A 220 12.89 -2.13 7.19
C ILE A 220 13.10 -3.00 8.42
N VAL A 221 12.76 -2.45 9.58
CA VAL A 221 12.66 -3.17 10.85
C VAL A 221 11.24 -3.07 11.36
N ASN A 222 10.61 -4.20 11.64
CA ASN A 222 9.27 -4.29 12.21
C ASN A 222 9.39 -4.56 13.71
N TYR A 223 8.61 -3.84 14.51
CA TYR A 223 8.39 -4.10 15.94
C TYR A 223 6.97 -4.62 16.08
N ILE A 224 6.83 -5.85 16.53
CA ILE A 224 5.56 -6.57 16.61
C ILE A 224 5.14 -6.64 18.07
N PHE A 225 3.94 -6.19 18.35
CA PHE A 225 3.33 -6.19 19.67
C PHE A 225 2.02 -6.95 19.60
N GLU A 226 1.90 -8.04 20.35
CA GLU A 226 0.72 -8.90 20.32
C GLU A 226 -0.03 -8.86 21.64
N THR A 227 -1.34 -8.92 21.55
CA THR A 227 -2.25 -9.27 22.63
C THR A 227 -2.81 -10.68 22.40
N ASP A 228 -3.76 -11.12 23.20
CA ASP A 228 -4.41 -12.42 23.00
C ASP A 228 -5.23 -12.49 21.69
N THR A 229 -5.68 -11.34 21.15
CA THR A 229 -6.62 -11.29 20.02
C THR A 229 -6.10 -10.46 18.84
N ASN A 230 -5.26 -9.49 19.09
CA ASN A 230 -4.87 -8.48 18.10
C ASN A 230 -3.37 -8.20 18.16
N SER A 231 -2.86 -7.59 17.12
CA SER A 231 -1.45 -7.23 17.00
C SER A 231 -1.28 -5.85 16.38
N CYS A 232 -0.21 -5.18 16.79
CA CYS A 232 0.21 -3.91 16.22
C CYS A 232 1.65 -4.05 15.70
N VAL A 233 1.87 -3.73 14.44
CA VAL A 233 3.20 -3.74 13.81
C VAL A 233 3.62 -2.31 13.53
N ILE A 234 4.73 -1.90 14.13
CA ILE A 234 5.37 -0.59 13.94
C ILE A 234 6.59 -0.79 13.07
N SER A 235 6.61 -0.19 11.89
CA SER A 235 7.70 -0.35 10.93
C SER A 235 8.60 0.89 10.88
N TYR A 236 9.90 0.66 10.99
CA TYR A 236 10.94 1.69 10.90
C TYR A 236 11.66 1.58 9.55
N SER A 237 11.74 2.69 8.83
CA SER A 237 12.54 2.81 7.60
C SER A 237 13.96 3.25 7.93
N CYS A 238 14.94 2.37 7.69
CA CYS A 238 16.35 2.69 7.90
C CYS A 238 16.85 3.74 6.90
N ALA A 239 16.28 3.75 5.68
CA ALA A 239 16.63 4.72 4.65
C ALA A 239 16.14 6.13 5.00
N GLN A 240 14.93 6.25 5.49
CA GLN A 240 14.31 7.52 5.86
C GLN A 240 14.57 7.92 7.31
N GLN A 241 15.08 7.00 8.12
CA GLN A 241 15.40 7.18 9.55
C GLN A 241 14.22 7.65 10.39
N HIS A 242 13.03 7.04 10.18
CA HIS A 242 11.86 7.28 11.00
C HIS A 242 10.90 6.08 10.97
N PHE A 243 9.94 6.08 11.91
CA PHE A 243 8.81 5.17 11.90
C PHE A 243 7.84 5.59 10.80
N TYR A 244 7.73 4.77 9.76
CA TYR A 244 6.98 5.14 8.56
C TYR A 244 5.63 4.45 8.46
N GLN A 245 5.38 3.38 9.24
CA GLN A 245 4.11 2.67 9.16
C GLN A 245 3.68 2.09 10.51
N VAL A 246 2.39 2.16 10.77
CA VAL A 246 1.68 1.48 11.86
C VAL A 246 0.57 0.65 11.24
N ARG A 247 0.50 -0.64 11.55
CA ARG A 247 -0.52 -1.55 11.05
C ARG A 247 -1.15 -2.32 12.19
N TYR A 248 -2.47 -2.48 12.08
CA TYR A 248 -3.25 -3.29 12.99
C TYR A 248 -3.66 -4.58 12.29
N PHE A 249 -3.63 -5.67 13.02
CA PHE A 249 -4.02 -6.99 12.57
C PHE A 249 -4.83 -7.70 13.66
N THR A 250 -5.82 -8.49 13.24
CA THR A 250 -6.25 -9.63 14.05
C THR A 250 -5.14 -10.68 14.05
N LYS A 251 -5.25 -11.67 14.91
CA LYS A 251 -4.22 -12.71 15.00
C LYS A 251 -4.07 -13.50 13.69
N ASP A 252 -5.20 -13.85 13.07
CA ASP A 252 -5.19 -14.62 11.80
C ASP A 252 -4.63 -13.78 10.64
N GLU A 253 -4.92 -12.47 10.60
CA GLU A 253 -4.34 -11.54 9.61
C GLU A 253 -2.83 -11.38 9.80
N LEU A 254 -2.33 -11.32 11.05
CA LEU A 254 -0.90 -11.26 11.31
C LEU A 254 -0.19 -12.52 10.82
N ASP A 255 -0.72 -13.71 11.12
CA ASP A 255 -0.14 -14.97 10.68
C ASP A 255 -0.03 -15.05 9.15
N SER A 256 -1.08 -14.62 8.44
CA SER A 256 -1.09 -14.53 6.97
C SER A 256 -0.06 -13.53 6.46
N TYR A 257 -0.03 -12.32 7.03
CA TYR A 257 0.94 -11.29 6.68
C TYR A 257 2.39 -11.78 6.85
N LEU A 258 2.70 -12.41 7.99
CA LEU A 258 4.03 -12.92 8.27
C LEU A 258 4.42 -14.09 7.35
N ALA A 259 3.46 -14.90 6.92
CA ALA A 259 3.68 -15.95 5.94
C ALA A 259 4.02 -15.38 4.56
N ASP A 260 3.30 -14.35 4.13
CA ASP A 260 3.53 -13.65 2.86
C ASP A 260 4.89 -12.94 2.85
N GLU A 261 5.25 -12.23 3.92
CA GLU A 261 6.57 -11.59 4.06
C GLU A 261 7.70 -12.62 3.96
N LYS A 262 7.54 -13.78 4.59
CA LYS A 262 8.51 -14.87 4.52
C LYS A 262 8.65 -15.43 3.09
N GLU A 263 7.54 -15.60 2.38
CA GLU A 263 7.54 -16.07 1.00
C GLU A 263 8.20 -15.05 0.06
N GLN A 264 7.88 -13.76 0.21
CA GLN A 264 8.49 -12.67 -0.56
C GLN A 264 10.00 -12.55 -0.26
N GLY A 265 10.38 -12.69 1.00
CA GLY A 265 11.79 -12.74 1.41
C GLY A 265 12.54 -13.90 0.76
N ALA A 266 11.98 -15.10 0.77
CA ALA A 266 12.56 -16.28 0.13
C ALA A 266 12.75 -16.09 -1.38
N LYS A 267 11.80 -15.45 -2.08
CA LYS A 267 11.92 -15.11 -3.51
C LYS A 267 13.10 -14.16 -3.80
N ARG A 268 13.54 -13.39 -2.81
CA ARG A 268 14.66 -12.43 -2.89
C ARG A 268 15.94 -12.95 -2.25
N SER A 269 16.01 -14.22 -1.88
CA SER A 269 17.12 -14.83 -1.12
C SER A 269 17.38 -14.12 0.24
N LEU A 270 16.31 -13.65 0.90
CA LEU A 270 16.40 -13.03 2.21
C LEU A 270 15.97 -14.02 3.30
N GLU A 271 16.65 -13.95 4.45
CA GLU A 271 16.31 -14.71 5.64
C GLU A 271 15.61 -13.84 6.66
N ARG A 272 14.47 -14.32 7.17
CA ARG A 272 13.73 -13.66 8.25
C ARG A 272 14.43 -13.89 9.60
N VAL A 273 14.69 -12.81 10.31
CA VAL A 273 15.27 -12.83 11.67
C VAL A 273 14.27 -12.27 12.65
N ILE A 274 13.98 -13.00 13.72
CA ILE A 274 13.13 -12.57 14.81
C ILE A 274 13.96 -12.52 16.09
N LEU A 275 13.83 -11.44 16.83
CA LEU A 275 14.46 -11.24 18.12
C LEU A 275 13.40 -10.96 19.17
N ASP A 276 13.32 -11.82 20.20
CA ASP A 276 12.51 -11.56 21.38
C ASP A 276 13.07 -10.33 22.12
N VAL A 277 12.22 -9.38 22.41
CA VAL A 277 12.58 -8.20 23.20
C VAL A 277 12.07 -8.41 24.61
N LYS A 278 13.01 -8.42 25.57
CA LYS A 278 12.70 -8.66 26.98
C LYS A 278 12.37 -7.37 27.71
#